data_066646e71dce358787dad6f223c3a011
#
_entry.id   066646e71dce358787dad6f223c3a011
#
_cell.length_a   1.000
_cell.length_b   1.000
_cell.length_c   1.000
_cell.angle_alpha   90.00
_cell.angle_beta   90.00
_cell.angle_gamma   90.00
#
_symmetry.space_group_name_H-M   'P 1'
#
loop_
_entity.id
_entity.type
_entity.pdbx_description
1 polymer ?
#
loop_
_entity_poly.entity_id
_entity_poly.type
_entity_poly.pdbx_seq_one_letter_code
_entity_poly.pdbx_strand_id
1 'polypeptide(L)'
;MQAKHGRAGKHKRYQRAAVLALTVLQIILLAGRVLPVCAGKNVPAGASLKQAKPGQTLCFPLETAAWRVSDPYGWRKDPFTGEKAFHRGVDLACEEGTPVLAALDGVVTAARRGTAYGNYVRLTHGDGQETLYAHMQYLYVRAGEVVAAGQRLGTAGRTGRATGAHLHFEFLAGGIRYDPSAALSLP
;
A
#
# COMPACT_ATOMS: atom_id res chain seq x y z
N MET A 1 46.33 42.53 16.78
CA MET A 1 44.84 42.75 16.74
C MET A 1 44.24 41.89 15.66
N GLN A 2 43.83 40.68 15.96
CA GLN A 2 43.03 39.86 15.03
C GLN A 2 42.32 38.71 15.79
N ALA A 3 41.11 38.41 15.33
CA ALA A 3 40.30 37.18 15.55
C ALA A 3 39.47 37.08 16.83
N LYS A 4 38.22 37.63 16.75
CA LYS A 4 37.06 37.22 17.56
C LYS A 4 35.76 37.28 16.75
N HIS A 5 35.65 36.56 15.63
CA HIS A 5 34.39 36.56 14.86
C HIS A 5 33.91 35.17 14.39
N GLY A 6 34.43 34.08 14.94
CA GLY A 6 34.12 32.71 14.45
C GLY A 6 33.16 31.82 15.28
N ARG A 7 32.80 32.20 16.51
CA ARG A 7 32.04 31.28 17.41
C ARG A 7 30.54 31.50 17.49
N ALA A 8 30.03 32.68 17.17
CA ALA A 8 28.59 32.99 17.29
C ALA A 8 27.72 32.36 16.19
N GLY A 9 28.25 32.12 15.00
CA GLY A 9 27.48 31.57 13.87
C GLY A 9 27.13 30.07 13.95
N LYS A 10 28.03 29.29 14.61
CA LYS A 10 27.80 27.83 14.75
C LYS A 10 26.74 27.53 15.79
N HIS A 11 26.68 28.27 16.91
CA HIS A 11 25.66 28.05 17.95
C HIS A 11 24.23 28.33 17.46
N LYS A 12 24.00 29.32 16.62
CA LYS A 12 22.69 29.64 16.05
C LYS A 12 22.21 28.57 15.03
N ARG A 13 23.16 27.92 14.33
CA ARG A 13 22.77 26.81 13.41
C ARG A 13 22.35 25.56 14.15
N TYR A 14 23.00 25.18 15.25
CA TYR A 14 22.61 24.05 16.09
C TYR A 14 21.30 24.28 16.82
N GLN A 15 21.01 25.48 17.28
CA GLN A 15 19.73 25.81 17.91
C GLN A 15 18.56 25.74 16.91
N ARG A 16 18.77 26.19 15.66
CA ARG A 16 17.73 26.07 14.62
C ARG A 16 17.49 24.62 14.20
N ALA A 17 18.52 23.80 14.10
CA ALA A 17 18.39 22.37 13.82
C ALA A 17 17.67 21.61 14.96
N ALA A 18 17.96 21.94 16.22
CA ALA A 18 17.30 21.34 17.38
C ALA A 18 15.82 21.73 17.50
N VAL A 19 15.47 22.98 17.17
CA VAL A 19 14.06 23.43 17.16
C VAL A 19 13.29 22.78 16.02
N LEU A 20 13.89 22.60 14.82
CA LEU A 20 13.25 21.88 13.71
C LEU A 20 13.03 20.40 14.05
N ALA A 21 13.99 19.75 14.70
CA ALA A 21 13.87 18.34 15.11
C ALA A 21 12.76 18.14 16.16
N LEU A 22 12.63 19.07 17.12
CA LEU A 22 11.58 19.05 18.13
C LEU A 22 10.18 19.30 17.53
N THR A 23 10.06 20.19 16.55
CA THR A 23 8.76 20.44 15.88
C THR A 23 8.33 19.27 14.99
N VAL A 24 9.25 18.61 14.31
CA VAL A 24 8.98 17.39 13.53
C VAL A 24 8.55 16.24 14.46
N LEU A 25 9.20 16.08 15.62
CA LEU A 25 8.83 15.06 16.60
C LEU A 25 7.45 15.34 17.24
N GLN A 26 7.08 16.60 17.47
CA GLN A 26 5.76 16.98 17.97
C GLN A 26 4.66 16.79 16.92
N ILE A 27 4.93 17.03 15.65
CA ILE A 27 3.97 16.76 14.54
C ILE A 27 3.73 15.25 14.42
N ILE A 28 4.75 14.41 14.60
CA ILE A 28 4.61 12.95 14.60
C ILE A 28 3.77 12.47 15.81
N LEU A 29 3.93 13.11 16.96
CA LEU A 29 3.17 12.79 18.19
C LEU A 29 1.70 13.27 18.14
N LEU A 30 1.40 14.38 17.42
CA LEU A 30 0.03 14.85 17.22
C LEU A 30 -0.71 14.10 16.09
N ALA A 31 -0.01 13.60 15.09
CA ALA A 31 -0.58 12.74 14.03
C ALA A 31 -0.97 11.34 14.55
N GLY A 32 -0.52 10.95 15.74
CA GLY A 32 -0.79 9.64 16.37
C GLY A 32 -2.21 9.46 16.95
N ARG A 33 -3.16 10.35 16.67
CA ARG A 33 -4.57 10.23 17.10
C ARG A 33 -5.58 10.24 15.94
N VAL A 34 -5.23 9.65 14.81
CA VAL A 34 -6.25 9.21 13.87
C VAL A 34 -6.59 7.77 14.24
N LEU A 35 -7.76 7.59 14.84
CA LEU A 35 -8.33 6.27 15.14
C LEU A 35 -8.30 5.43 13.85
N PRO A 36 -7.86 4.15 13.92
CA PRO A 36 -7.89 3.29 12.75
C PRO A 36 -9.37 3.08 12.35
N VAL A 37 -9.75 3.61 11.19
CA VAL A 37 -11.07 3.39 10.57
C VAL A 37 -11.18 1.95 10.01
N CYS A 38 -10.22 1.10 10.30
CA CYS A 38 -10.27 -0.32 10.02
C CYS A 38 -10.92 -1.05 11.20
N ALA A 39 -12.25 -1.00 11.30
CA ALA A 39 -12.97 -1.94 12.16
C ALA A 39 -12.76 -3.35 11.61
N GLY A 40 -11.74 -4.04 12.16
CA GLY A 40 -11.36 -5.39 11.75
C GLY A 40 -12.52 -6.36 11.90
N LYS A 41 -12.95 -6.97 10.80
CA LYS A 41 -13.66 -8.25 10.87
C LYS A 41 -12.63 -9.29 11.27
N ASN A 42 -12.86 -9.99 12.39
CA ASN A 42 -12.00 -11.05 12.89
C ASN A 42 -11.77 -12.11 11.81
N VAL A 43 -10.52 -12.36 11.44
CA VAL A 43 -10.14 -13.46 10.55
C VAL A 43 -10.30 -14.76 11.33
N PRO A 44 -11.07 -15.77 10.84
CA PRO A 44 -11.18 -17.06 11.52
C PRO A 44 -9.80 -17.75 11.56
N ALA A 45 -9.44 -18.25 12.75
CA ALA A 45 -8.22 -19.03 12.95
C ALA A 45 -8.35 -20.34 12.15
N GLY A 46 -7.53 -20.52 11.11
CA GLY A 46 -7.49 -21.76 10.32
C GLY A 46 -6.97 -21.65 8.90
N ALA A 47 -6.77 -20.48 8.36
CA ALA A 47 -6.24 -20.32 7.00
C ALA A 47 -4.72 -20.41 7.03
N SER A 48 -4.17 -21.50 6.51
CA SER A 48 -2.72 -21.73 6.38
C SER A 48 -2.15 -20.90 5.23
N LEU A 49 -1.99 -19.59 5.50
CA LEU A 49 -0.94 -18.84 4.83
C LEU A 49 0.36 -19.27 5.51
N LYS A 50 1.45 -19.51 4.78
CA LYS A 50 2.78 -19.41 5.38
C LYS A 50 2.90 -17.96 5.85
N GLN A 51 2.30 -17.77 6.94
CA GLN A 51 2.06 -16.74 7.93
C GLN A 51 2.39 -15.31 7.53
N ALA A 52 1.33 -14.53 7.22
CA ALA A 52 1.24 -13.22 7.85
C ALA A 52 1.37 -13.45 9.36
N LYS A 53 2.19 -12.66 10.10
CA LYS A 53 2.35 -12.85 11.55
C LYS A 53 0.99 -12.92 12.23
N PRO A 54 0.78 -13.79 13.24
CA PRO A 54 -0.45 -13.82 14.00
C PRO A 54 -0.73 -12.41 14.55
N GLY A 55 -1.87 -11.82 14.18
CA GLY A 55 -2.31 -10.51 14.65
C GLY A 55 -2.20 -9.35 13.65
N GLN A 56 -1.65 -9.52 12.46
CA GLN A 56 -1.63 -8.45 11.46
C GLN A 56 -2.89 -8.49 10.58
N THR A 57 -3.84 -7.62 10.89
CA THR A 57 -5.06 -7.43 10.08
C THR A 57 -4.74 -6.46 8.96
N LEU A 58 -4.92 -6.88 7.70
CA LEU A 58 -4.86 -5.99 6.54
C LEU A 58 -6.11 -5.13 6.48
N CYS A 59 -5.96 -3.84 6.22
CA CYS A 59 -7.07 -3.01 5.78
C CYS A 59 -7.52 -3.48 4.40
N PHE A 60 -8.83 -3.58 4.21
CA PHE A 60 -9.38 -3.88 2.89
C PHE A 60 -9.02 -2.77 1.91
N PRO A 61 -8.47 -3.10 0.72
CA PRO A 61 -7.82 -2.11 -0.15
C PRO A 61 -8.79 -1.26 -0.98
N LEU A 62 -10.11 -1.38 -0.81
CA LEU A 62 -11.12 -0.58 -1.49
C LEU A 62 -12.08 0.08 -0.49
N GLU A 63 -12.39 1.36 -0.70
CA GLU A 63 -13.40 2.09 0.09
C GLU A 63 -14.78 1.98 -0.59
N THR A 64 -15.33 0.76 -0.62
CA THR A 64 -16.66 0.46 -1.14
C THR A 64 -17.19 -0.85 -0.59
N ALA A 65 -18.51 -0.96 -0.47
CA ALA A 65 -19.19 -2.23 -0.22
C ALA A 65 -19.56 -2.97 -1.53
N ALA A 66 -19.52 -2.27 -2.67
CA ALA A 66 -19.88 -2.79 -3.99
C ALA A 66 -18.63 -3.33 -4.70
N TRP A 67 -18.20 -4.53 -4.31
CA TRP A 67 -17.08 -5.25 -4.92
C TRP A 67 -17.34 -6.74 -4.97
N ARG A 68 -16.61 -7.46 -5.81
CA ARG A 68 -16.57 -8.93 -5.85
C ARG A 68 -15.21 -9.42 -6.32
N VAL A 69 -14.82 -10.63 -5.93
CA VAL A 69 -13.69 -11.31 -6.56
C VAL A 69 -14.08 -11.65 -7.99
N SER A 70 -13.36 -11.10 -8.97
CA SER A 70 -13.56 -11.40 -10.40
C SER A 70 -12.57 -12.42 -10.93
N ASP A 71 -11.38 -12.51 -10.33
CA ASP A 71 -10.34 -13.46 -10.70
C ASP A 71 -9.46 -13.77 -9.46
N PRO A 72 -9.45 -15.04 -9.00
CA PRO A 72 -8.69 -15.42 -7.80
C PRO A 72 -7.20 -15.60 -8.12
N TYR A 73 -6.38 -15.64 -7.06
CA TYR A 73 -4.98 -16.04 -7.13
C TYR A 73 -4.85 -17.50 -7.59
N GLY A 74 -3.88 -17.78 -8.44
CA GLY A 74 -3.55 -19.15 -8.85
C GLY A 74 -3.58 -19.42 -10.34
N TRP A 75 -3.61 -20.69 -10.72
CA TRP A 75 -3.66 -21.10 -12.12
C TRP A 75 -5.03 -20.89 -12.74
N ARG A 76 -5.05 -20.21 -13.87
CA ARG A 76 -6.25 -19.91 -14.63
C ARG A 76 -6.02 -19.87 -16.14
N LYS A 77 -7.07 -19.76 -16.92
CA LYS A 77 -7.01 -19.35 -18.34
C LYS A 77 -6.76 -17.84 -18.41
N ASP A 78 -5.74 -17.41 -19.15
CA ASP A 78 -5.50 -15.99 -19.41
C ASP A 78 -6.66 -15.42 -20.25
N PRO A 79 -7.29 -14.31 -19.80
CA PRO A 79 -8.48 -13.78 -20.47
C PRO A 79 -8.21 -13.17 -21.85
N PHE A 80 -6.95 -12.96 -22.21
CA PHE A 80 -6.56 -12.39 -23.51
C PHE A 80 -6.06 -13.45 -24.50
N THR A 81 -5.29 -14.42 -24.03
CA THR A 81 -4.69 -15.46 -24.90
C THR A 81 -5.43 -16.78 -24.85
N GLY A 82 -6.21 -17.02 -23.80
CA GLY A 82 -6.84 -18.32 -23.55
C GLY A 82 -5.89 -19.40 -23.05
N GLU A 83 -4.61 -19.14 -22.94
CA GLU A 83 -3.60 -20.07 -22.45
C GLU A 83 -3.60 -20.19 -20.93
N LYS A 84 -3.00 -21.28 -20.41
CA LYS A 84 -2.82 -21.46 -18.98
C LYS A 84 -1.78 -20.48 -18.45
N ALA A 85 -2.18 -19.64 -17.49
CA ALA A 85 -1.32 -18.65 -16.85
C ALA A 85 -1.53 -18.62 -15.32
N PHE A 86 -0.51 -18.21 -14.60
CA PHE A 86 -0.59 -18.05 -13.15
C PHE A 86 -0.93 -16.61 -12.79
N HIS A 87 -2.07 -16.39 -12.14
CA HIS A 87 -2.49 -15.10 -11.60
C HIS A 87 -1.79 -14.85 -10.26
N ARG A 88 -1.01 -13.77 -10.17
CA ARG A 88 -0.09 -13.47 -9.06
C ARG A 88 -0.72 -12.68 -7.93
N GLY A 89 -2.00 -12.36 -8.02
CA GLY A 89 -2.77 -11.59 -7.07
C GLY A 89 -4.24 -11.97 -7.12
N VAL A 90 -5.09 -11.16 -6.56
CA VAL A 90 -6.55 -11.26 -6.65
C VAL A 90 -7.09 -10.02 -7.36
N ASP A 91 -8.07 -10.21 -8.24
CA ASP A 91 -8.77 -9.11 -8.90
C ASP A 91 -10.10 -8.83 -8.19
N LEU A 92 -10.23 -7.62 -7.69
CA LEU A 92 -11.41 -7.11 -7.00
C LEU A 92 -12.16 -6.18 -7.96
N ALA A 93 -13.20 -6.71 -8.64
CA ALA A 93 -14.05 -5.90 -9.51
C ALA A 93 -14.80 -4.86 -8.69
N CYS A 94 -14.76 -3.62 -9.15
CA CYS A 94 -15.40 -2.46 -8.53
C CYS A 94 -15.65 -1.40 -9.61
N GLU A 95 -16.37 -0.34 -9.27
CA GLU A 95 -16.56 0.80 -10.17
C GLU A 95 -15.24 1.54 -10.39
N GLU A 96 -15.06 2.07 -11.62
CA GLU A 96 -13.95 2.97 -11.93
C GLU A 96 -14.08 4.23 -11.07
N GLY A 97 -12.94 4.71 -10.51
CA GLY A 97 -12.94 5.81 -9.56
C GLY A 97 -13.10 5.41 -8.10
N THR A 98 -13.39 4.14 -7.77
CA THR A 98 -13.42 3.65 -6.38
C THR A 98 -12.09 3.95 -5.68
N PRO A 99 -12.10 4.55 -4.47
CA PRO A 99 -10.86 4.83 -3.76
C PRO A 99 -10.09 3.56 -3.39
N VAL A 100 -8.79 3.56 -3.66
CA VAL A 100 -7.84 2.50 -3.30
C VAL A 100 -7.08 2.92 -2.05
N LEU A 101 -7.06 2.04 -1.04
CA LEU A 101 -6.49 2.28 0.28
C LEU A 101 -5.25 1.42 0.53
N ALA A 102 -4.30 1.94 1.30
CA ALA A 102 -3.15 1.18 1.78
C ALA A 102 -3.60 0.08 2.75
N ALA A 103 -3.24 -1.16 2.48
CA ALA A 103 -3.59 -2.30 3.33
C ALA A 103 -2.83 -2.31 4.66
N LEU A 104 -1.65 -1.70 4.72
CA LEU A 104 -0.77 -1.59 5.89
C LEU A 104 -0.02 -0.27 5.86
N ASP A 105 0.52 0.13 7.03
CA ASP A 105 1.52 1.21 7.13
C ASP A 105 2.75 0.85 6.30
N GLY A 106 3.34 1.80 5.60
CA GLY A 106 4.52 1.51 4.80
C GLY A 106 5.09 2.70 4.05
N VAL A 107 6.06 2.40 3.20
CA VAL A 107 6.71 3.36 2.30
C VAL A 107 6.37 3.01 0.87
N VAL A 108 6.00 4.00 0.08
CA VAL A 108 5.77 3.84 -1.36
C VAL A 108 7.12 3.60 -2.05
N THR A 109 7.34 2.40 -2.57
CA THR A 109 8.57 2.05 -3.30
C THR A 109 8.40 2.21 -4.80
N ALA A 110 7.17 2.20 -5.32
CA ALA A 110 6.86 2.59 -6.68
C ALA A 110 5.46 3.20 -6.78
N ALA A 111 5.33 4.29 -7.55
CA ALA A 111 4.07 4.88 -7.98
C ALA A 111 4.28 5.34 -9.42
N ARG A 112 3.91 4.49 -10.40
CA ARG A 112 4.22 4.73 -11.81
C ARG A 112 3.35 3.89 -12.74
N ARG A 113 3.52 4.09 -14.05
CA ARG A 113 2.87 3.26 -15.07
C ARG A 113 3.81 2.13 -15.53
N GLY A 114 3.26 0.93 -15.66
CA GLY A 114 3.88 -0.25 -16.27
C GLY A 114 3.02 -0.80 -17.40
N THR A 115 3.60 -1.62 -18.28
CA THR A 115 2.89 -2.15 -19.46
C THR A 115 1.75 -3.08 -19.04
N ALA A 116 2.01 -4.07 -18.18
CA ALA A 116 1.00 -5.03 -17.74
C ALA A 116 0.12 -4.44 -16.62
N TYR A 117 0.71 -3.90 -15.56
CA TYR A 117 -0.02 -3.36 -14.39
C TYR A 117 -0.77 -2.05 -14.65
N GLY A 118 -0.51 -1.36 -15.78
CA GLY A 118 -1.02 -0.01 -15.95
C GLY A 118 -0.46 0.94 -14.90
N ASN A 119 -1.26 1.84 -14.36
CA ASN A 119 -0.88 2.65 -13.21
C ASN A 119 -0.89 1.77 -11.97
N TYR A 120 0.20 1.76 -11.20
CA TYR A 120 0.32 0.94 -10.02
C TYR A 120 1.10 1.63 -8.90
N VAL A 121 0.78 1.24 -7.67
CA VAL A 121 1.51 1.56 -6.45
C VAL A 121 2.08 0.27 -5.87
N ARG A 122 3.31 0.32 -5.38
CA ARG A 122 3.91 -0.73 -4.54
C ARG A 122 4.32 -0.11 -3.23
N LEU A 123 3.94 -0.76 -2.14
CA LEU A 123 4.34 -0.40 -0.78
C LEU A 123 5.28 -1.47 -0.23
N THR A 124 6.27 -1.03 0.52
CA THR A 124 7.07 -1.89 1.40
C THR A 124 6.67 -1.61 2.84
N HIS A 125 6.38 -2.66 3.58
CA HIS A 125 5.96 -2.64 4.97
C HIS A 125 7.07 -3.15 5.88
N GLY A 126 6.82 -3.18 7.18
CA GLY A 126 7.70 -3.84 8.12
C GLY A 126 7.88 -5.33 7.80
N ASP A 127 8.97 -5.94 8.30
CA ASP A 127 9.27 -7.38 8.19
C ASP A 127 9.42 -7.91 6.75
N GLY A 128 9.77 -7.04 5.77
CA GLY A 128 10.00 -7.44 4.38
C GLY A 128 8.73 -7.82 3.62
N GLN A 129 7.57 -7.36 4.08
CA GLN A 129 6.30 -7.50 3.38
C GLN A 129 6.13 -6.38 2.34
N GLU A 130 5.40 -6.70 1.27
CA GLU A 130 5.05 -5.73 0.23
C GLU A 130 3.61 -5.94 -0.22
N THR A 131 2.95 -4.87 -0.62
CA THR A 131 1.67 -4.91 -1.34
C THR A 131 1.76 -4.16 -2.66
N LEU A 132 1.01 -4.63 -3.67
CA LEU A 132 0.94 -4.01 -4.98
C LEU A 132 -0.52 -3.80 -5.36
N TYR A 133 -0.81 -2.60 -5.87
CA TYR A 133 -2.11 -2.11 -6.27
C TYR A 133 -2.04 -1.71 -7.74
N ALA A 134 -2.69 -2.44 -8.65
CA ALA A 134 -2.56 -2.19 -10.08
C ALA A 134 -3.90 -1.89 -10.77
N HIS A 135 -3.82 -1.56 -12.06
CA HIS A 135 -4.90 -1.13 -12.95
C HIS A 135 -5.59 0.17 -12.50
N MET A 136 -4.89 0.96 -11.66
CA MET A 136 -5.43 2.21 -11.11
C MET A 136 -5.70 3.25 -12.19
N GLN A 137 -6.71 4.09 -11.98
CA GLN A 137 -7.02 5.23 -12.83
C GLN A 137 -6.06 6.38 -12.52
N TYR A 138 -5.99 6.80 -11.25
CA TYR A 138 -5.13 7.88 -10.77
C TYR A 138 -4.28 7.41 -9.60
N LEU A 139 -3.06 7.96 -9.49
CA LEU A 139 -2.13 7.77 -8.37
C LEU A 139 -2.05 9.08 -7.60
N TYR A 140 -2.26 9.06 -6.28
CA TYR A 140 -2.23 10.24 -5.41
C TYR A 140 -0.96 10.31 -4.56
N VAL A 141 -0.12 9.29 -4.61
CA VAL A 141 1.13 9.17 -3.85
C VAL A 141 2.33 9.06 -4.78
N ARG A 142 3.53 9.29 -4.26
CA ARG A 142 4.80 9.23 -4.98
C ARG A 142 5.77 8.30 -4.26
N ALA A 143 6.73 7.76 -5.00
CA ALA A 143 7.81 6.96 -4.42
C ALA A 143 8.58 7.78 -3.35
N GLY A 144 8.85 7.14 -2.21
CA GLY A 144 9.45 7.74 -1.03
C GLY A 144 8.45 8.26 0.01
N GLU A 145 7.16 8.38 -0.29
CA GLU A 145 6.16 8.80 0.69
C GLU A 145 5.88 7.70 1.71
N VAL A 146 5.71 8.10 2.98
CA VAL A 146 5.23 7.24 4.06
C VAL A 146 3.71 7.31 4.09
N VAL A 147 3.05 6.17 4.14
CA VAL A 147 1.59 6.06 4.17
C VAL A 147 1.15 5.23 5.37
N ALA A 148 0.01 5.59 5.94
CA ALA A 148 -0.67 4.82 6.99
C ALA A 148 -1.67 3.84 6.38
N ALA A 149 -1.94 2.72 7.07
CA ALA A 149 -3.03 1.81 6.72
C ALA A 149 -4.36 2.57 6.61
N GLY A 150 -5.13 2.29 5.55
CA GLY A 150 -6.35 3.02 5.23
C GLY A 150 -6.15 4.37 4.53
N GLN A 151 -4.92 4.84 4.33
CA GLN A 151 -4.66 6.05 3.56
C GLN A 151 -4.96 5.82 2.08
N ARG A 152 -5.59 6.79 1.41
CA ARG A 152 -5.87 6.73 -0.02
C ARG A 152 -4.58 6.82 -0.84
N LEU A 153 -4.40 5.83 -1.72
CA LEU A 153 -3.28 5.75 -2.67
C LEU A 153 -3.65 6.29 -4.05
N GLY A 154 -4.93 6.31 -4.38
CA GLY A 154 -5.47 6.69 -5.67
C GLY A 154 -6.86 6.12 -5.89
N THR A 155 -7.22 5.85 -7.16
CA THR A 155 -8.51 5.27 -7.52
C THR A 155 -8.35 4.05 -8.42
N ALA A 156 -9.25 3.06 -8.29
CA ALA A 156 -9.35 1.91 -9.17
C ALA A 156 -9.74 2.34 -10.58
N GLY A 157 -9.32 1.56 -11.57
CA GLY A 157 -9.58 1.88 -12.97
C GLY A 157 -9.48 0.66 -13.88
N ARG A 158 -9.04 0.90 -15.11
CA ARG A 158 -8.90 -0.11 -16.17
C ARG A 158 -7.63 0.09 -16.99
N THR A 159 -6.56 0.60 -16.36
CA THR A 159 -5.31 0.88 -17.08
C THR A 159 -4.44 -0.38 -17.22
N GLY A 160 -3.58 -0.40 -18.24
CA GLY A 160 -2.73 -1.56 -18.53
C GLY A 160 -3.49 -2.74 -19.13
N ARG A 161 -3.16 -3.97 -18.72
CA ARG A 161 -3.76 -5.20 -19.25
C ARG A 161 -4.98 -5.60 -18.40
N ALA A 162 -6.08 -4.90 -18.59
CA ALA A 162 -7.34 -5.09 -17.85
C ALA A 162 -8.53 -5.23 -18.80
N THR A 163 -9.42 -6.19 -18.56
CA THR A 163 -10.64 -6.43 -19.35
C THR A 163 -11.83 -5.58 -18.89
N GLY A 164 -11.82 -5.14 -17.63
CA GLY A 164 -12.85 -4.31 -17.01
C GLY A 164 -12.28 -3.52 -15.84
N ALA A 165 -13.11 -2.70 -15.20
CA ALA A 165 -12.70 -1.93 -14.03
C ALA A 165 -12.53 -2.86 -12.81
N HIS A 166 -11.34 -2.85 -12.20
CA HIS A 166 -11.02 -3.64 -11.00
C HIS A 166 -9.73 -3.12 -10.35
N LEU A 167 -9.49 -3.54 -9.13
CA LEU A 167 -8.19 -3.47 -8.46
C LEU A 167 -7.53 -4.85 -8.54
N HIS A 168 -6.36 -4.93 -9.14
CA HIS A 168 -5.47 -6.08 -8.98
C HIS A 168 -4.61 -5.88 -7.75
N PHE A 169 -4.71 -6.80 -6.77
CA PHE A 169 -4.02 -6.71 -5.49
C PHE A 169 -3.06 -7.90 -5.30
N GLU A 170 -1.78 -7.62 -5.01
CA GLU A 170 -0.78 -8.64 -4.67
C GLU A 170 -0.28 -8.44 -3.24
N PHE A 171 0.01 -9.54 -2.56
CA PHE A 171 0.70 -9.58 -1.27
C PHE A 171 1.97 -10.41 -1.39
N LEU A 172 3.09 -9.85 -0.92
CA LEU A 172 4.40 -10.49 -0.95
C LEU A 172 5.02 -10.50 0.45
N ALA A 173 5.78 -11.54 0.75
CA ALA A 173 6.65 -11.60 1.93
C ALA A 173 7.98 -12.24 1.53
N GLY A 174 9.11 -11.57 1.82
CA GLY A 174 10.44 -12.02 1.41
C GLY A 174 10.58 -12.19 -0.11
N GLY A 175 9.89 -11.36 -0.90
CA GLY A 175 9.90 -11.43 -2.37
C GLY A 175 9.01 -12.54 -2.98
N ILE A 176 8.38 -13.38 -2.17
CA ILE A 176 7.48 -14.46 -2.61
C ILE A 176 6.04 -13.94 -2.57
N ARG A 177 5.27 -14.21 -3.64
CA ARG A 177 3.85 -13.88 -3.72
C ARG A 177 3.01 -14.94 -3.02
N TYR A 178 2.04 -14.50 -2.25
CA TYR A 178 1.08 -15.33 -1.53
C TYR A 178 -0.33 -15.00 -2.00
N ASP A 179 -1.24 -15.94 -1.80
CA ASP A 179 -2.68 -15.71 -2.00
C ASP A 179 -3.17 -14.65 -1.01
N PRO A 180 -3.66 -13.49 -1.48
CA PRO A 180 -4.12 -12.44 -0.57
C PRO A 180 -5.48 -12.73 0.07
N SER A 181 -6.22 -13.72 -0.41
CA SER A 181 -7.62 -13.96 -0.04
C SER A 181 -7.81 -14.13 1.46
N ALA A 182 -6.95 -14.95 2.11
CA ALA A 182 -7.04 -15.15 3.55
C ALA A 182 -6.66 -13.88 4.36
N ALA A 183 -5.64 -13.13 3.90
CA ALA A 183 -5.20 -11.90 4.57
C ALA A 183 -6.24 -10.78 4.47
N LEU A 184 -7.04 -10.76 3.40
CA LEU A 184 -8.13 -9.80 3.18
C LEU A 184 -9.49 -10.31 3.68
N SER A 185 -9.57 -11.52 4.24
CA SER A 185 -10.84 -12.17 4.65
C SER A 185 -11.86 -12.24 3.51
N LEU A 186 -11.40 -12.57 2.30
CA LEU A 186 -12.28 -12.73 1.15
C LEU A 186 -13.13 -14.01 1.29
N PRO A 187 -14.35 -14.03 0.69
CA PRO A 187 -15.21 -15.22 0.68
C PRO A 187 -14.62 -16.37 -0.12
#